data_4018e78d420ea65c821c41be0459b52c
#
_entry.id   4018e78d420ea65c821c41be0459b52c
#
_cell.length_a   1.000
_cell.length_b   1.000
_cell.length_c   1.000
_cell.angle_alpha   90.00
_cell.angle_beta   90.00
_cell.angle_gamma   90.00
#
_symmetry.space_group_name_H-M   'P 1'
#
loop_
_entity.id
_entity.type
_entity.pdbx_description
1 polymer ?
#
loop_
_entity_poly.entity_id
_entity_poly.type
_entity_poly.pdbx_seq_one_letter_code
_entity_poly.pdbx_strand_id
1 'polypeptide(L)'
;MIICDMVHLNQRAGTYVLFGSDRRLYLAQAGGLPVPIIHLPGIDTKAKIKLYVHEPWVCVTERFGTHAVLVHLENASVREMCREDYHANVSSYSVGFLERNGRTLLIHQTEWNRLDIMDAITGECLTAREIDRIEKEPGHWGEDDEWVSPIYEEKNYIDYFHSLLHVSPNGEYFLSNGWIWTPIGQIICFRSDD
;
A
#
# COMPACT_ATOMS: atom_id res chain seq x y z
N MET A 1 13.25 -0.70 23.81
CA MET A 1 12.46 -0.65 22.58
C MET A 1 12.78 0.68 21.88
N ILE A 2 13.08 0.64 20.58
CA ILE A 2 13.19 1.83 19.73
C ILE A 2 11.87 1.92 18.95
N ILE A 3 11.27 3.11 18.88
CA ILE A 3 10.06 3.34 18.09
C ILE A 3 10.46 3.46 16.61
N CYS A 4 9.89 2.60 15.75
CA CYS A 4 10.14 2.60 14.31
C CYS A 4 9.21 3.58 13.58
N ASP A 5 7.94 3.65 13.98
CA ASP A 5 6.97 4.66 13.53
C ASP A 5 5.88 4.87 14.59
N MET A 6 5.18 6.00 14.50
CA MET A 6 4.11 6.39 15.41
C MET A 6 3.07 7.22 14.67
N VAL A 7 1.80 6.95 14.95
CA VAL A 7 0.67 7.69 14.39
C VAL A 7 -0.39 7.98 15.45
N HIS A 8 -1.00 9.15 15.37
CA HIS A 8 -2.10 9.55 16.27
C HIS A 8 -3.41 8.90 15.81
N LEU A 9 -4.20 8.39 16.76
CA LEU A 9 -5.57 7.93 16.50
C LEU A 9 -6.53 9.12 16.49
N ASN A 10 -7.18 9.35 15.36
CA ASN A 10 -7.99 10.55 15.15
C ASN A 10 -9.25 10.60 16.04
N GLN A 11 -9.82 9.44 16.37
CA GLN A 11 -11.06 9.33 17.16
C GLN A 11 -10.83 9.28 18.67
N ARG A 12 -9.57 9.14 19.13
CA ARG A 12 -9.22 8.99 20.55
C ARG A 12 -8.16 10.02 20.93
N ALA A 13 -8.61 11.17 21.42
CA ALA A 13 -7.71 12.26 21.78
C ALA A 13 -6.53 11.80 22.65
N GLY A 14 -5.32 12.18 22.27
CA GLY A 14 -4.08 11.84 22.97
C GLY A 14 -3.69 10.35 22.90
N THR A 15 -4.32 9.55 22.03
CA THR A 15 -3.99 8.13 21.83
C THR A 15 -3.16 7.94 20.57
N TYR A 16 -2.15 7.07 20.65
CA TYR A 16 -1.19 6.81 19.58
C TYR A 16 -1.05 5.30 19.37
N VAL A 17 -0.83 4.92 18.11
CA VAL A 17 -0.32 3.60 17.76
C VAL A 17 1.17 3.74 17.49
N LEU A 18 1.96 2.82 18.04
CA LEU A 18 3.41 2.76 17.89
C LEU A 18 3.80 1.40 17.36
N PHE A 19 4.82 1.33 16.52
CA PHE A 19 5.47 0.08 16.15
C PHE A 19 6.93 0.10 16.61
N GLY A 20 7.34 -0.91 17.37
CA GLY A 20 8.66 -0.99 18.00
C GLY A 20 9.64 -1.90 17.27
N SER A 21 10.94 -1.68 17.52
CA SER A 21 12.05 -2.54 17.04
C SER A 21 11.98 -3.98 17.54
N ASP A 22 11.14 -4.27 18.51
CA ASP A 22 10.83 -5.62 19.01
C ASP A 22 9.67 -6.28 18.24
N ARG A 23 9.28 -5.71 17.10
CA ARG A 23 8.23 -6.20 16.20
C ARG A 23 6.83 -6.22 16.84
N ARG A 24 6.58 -5.33 17.81
CA ARG A 24 5.28 -5.24 18.46
C ARG A 24 4.59 -3.93 18.09
N LEU A 25 3.27 -4.05 17.92
CA LEU A 25 2.35 -2.93 17.85
C LEU A 25 1.89 -2.59 19.27
N TYR A 26 1.84 -1.32 19.59
CA TYR A 26 1.47 -0.80 20.91
C TYR A 26 0.40 0.27 20.78
N LEU A 27 -0.44 0.35 21.79
CA LEU A 27 -1.30 1.49 22.05
C LEU A 27 -0.68 2.32 23.19
N ALA A 28 -0.62 3.62 23.02
CA ALA A 28 -0.10 4.53 24.04
C ALA A 28 -1.02 5.74 24.20
N GLN A 29 -1.18 6.19 25.43
CA GLN A 29 -1.81 7.48 25.75
C GLN A 29 -0.73 8.52 26.03
N ALA A 30 -1.01 9.78 25.73
CA ALA A 30 -0.10 10.88 26.04
C ALA A 30 0.24 10.89 27.55
N GLY A 31 1.56 10.79 27.85
CA GLY A 31 2.04 10.69 29.24
C GLY A 31 1.93 9.31 29.89
N GLY A 32 1.36 8.30 29.19
CA GLY A 32 1.25 6.92 29.67
C GLY A 32 2.33 5.99 29.11
N LEU A 33 2.41 4.80 29.68
CA LEU A 33 3.29 3.74 29.16
C LEU A 33 2.60 3.03 27.98
N PRO A 34 3.37 2.67 26.92
CA PRO A 34 2.83 1.88 25.82
C PRO A 34 2.37 0.48 26.26
N VAL A 35 1.17 0.09 25.84
CA VAL A 35 0.61 -1.24 26.08
C VAL A 35 0.73 -2.07 24.79
N PRO A 36 1.38 -3.25 24.83
CA PRO A 36 1.50 -4.09 23.66
C PRO A 36 0.14 -4.68 23.26
N ILE A 37 -0.14 -4.64 21.94
CA ILE A 37 -1.34 -5.23 21.34
C ILE A 37 -0.99 -6.60 20.75
N ILE A 38 0.01 -6.63 19.86
CA ILE A 38 0.34 -7.83 19.09
C ILE A 38 1.82 -7.83 18.66
N HIS A 39 2.36 -9.03 18.45
CA HIS A 39 3.69 -9.25 17.86
C HIS A 39 3.56 -9.63 16.39
N LEU A 40 4.28 -8.94 15.50
CA LEU A 40 4.26 -9.10 14.04
C LEU A 40 5.64 -9.58 13.56
N PRO A 41 5.94 -10.88 13.65
CA PRO A 41 7.29 -11.41 13.38
C PRO A 41 7.71 -11.30 11.91
N GLY A 42 6.74 -11.23 10.99
CA GLY A 42 6.97 -11.08 9.54
C GLY A 42 7.55 -9.73 9.13
N ILE A 43 7.35 -8.67 9.92
CA ILE A 43 7.85 -7.32 9.58
C ILE A 43 9.35 -7.20 9.85
N ASP A 44 10.13 -6.78 8.86
CA ASP A 44 11.54 -6.47 9.02
C ASP A 44 11.73 -5.07 9.63
N THR A 45 12.13 -5.01 10.90
CA THR A 45 12.38 -3.74 11.60
C THR A 45 13.64 -3.00 11.17
N LYS A 46 14.46 -3.59 10.29
CA LYS A 46 15.56 -2.89 9.62
C LYS A 46 15.06 -2.07 8.43
N ALA A 47 13.91 -2.45 7.86
CA ALA A 47 13.23 -1.66 6.86
C ALA A 47 12.67 -0.36 7.48
N LYS A 48 12.46 0.65 6.65
CA LYS A 48 11.76 1.86 7.08
C LYS A 48 10.26 1.54 7.23
N ILE A 49 9.77 1.54 8.45
CA ILE A 49 8.36 1.26 8.74
C ILE A 49 7.50 2.50 8.48
N LYS A 50 6.27 2.26 8.02
CA LYS A 50 5.21 3.26 7.91
C LYS A 50 3.90 2.68 8.42
N LEU A 51 3.23 3.43 9.29
CA LEU A 51 1.91 3.13 9.81
C LEU A 51 0.85 3.95 9.05
N TYR A 52 -0.26 3.27 8.72
CA TYR A 52 -1.48 3.89 8.22
C TYR A 52 -2.62 3.49 9.14
N VAL A 53 -3.48 4.43 9.49
CA VAL A 53 -4.54 4.21 10.48
C VAL A 53 -5.88 4.68 9.96
N HIS A 54 -6.88 3.84 10.16
CA HIS A 54 -8.30 4.14 10.03
C HIS A 54 -9.05 3.28 11.06
N GLU A 55 -9.36 3.86 12.22
CA GLU A 55 -9.88 3.10 13.35
C GLU A 55 -11.12 2.25 13.00
N PRO A 56 -11.17 0.97 13.41
CA PRO A 56 -10.22 0.29 14.32
C PRO A 56 -9.01 -0.36 13.64
N TRP A 57 -8.69 -0.05 12.40
CA TRP A 57 -7.66 -0.69 11.59
C TRP A 57 -6.33 0.07 11.61
N VAL A 58 -5.24 -0.70 11.62
CA VAL A 58 -3.87 -0.22 11.40
C VAL A 58 -3.20 -1.09 10.35
N CYS A 59 -2.59 -0.48 9.36
CA CYS A 59 -1.71 -1.16 8.43
C CYS A 59 -0.25 -0.81 8.73
N VAL A 60 0.56 -1.81 9.02
CA VAL A 60 2.00 -1.71 9.23
C VAL A 60 2.68 -2.11 7.92
N THR A 61 3.49 -1.24 7.33
CA THR A 61 4.17 -1.54 6.06
C THR A 61 5.68 -1.38 6.18
N GLU A 62 6.41 -2.22 5.47
CA GLU A 62 7.80 -1.94 5.10
C GLU A 62 7.75 -0.93 3.96
N ARG A 63 8.01 0.35 4.26
CA ARG A 63 7.78 1.45 3.32
C ARG A 63 8.39 1.23 1.94
N PHE A 64 9.60 0.72 1.89
CA PHE A 64 10.36 0.40 0.67
C PHE A 64 10.63 -1.10 0.55
N GLY A 65 9.73 -1.92 1.06
CA GLY A 65 9.76 -3.37 1.00
C GLY A 65 8.53 -3.93 0.31
N THR A 66 8.36 -5.23 0.47
CA THR A 66 7.27 -5.99 -0.18
C THR A 66 6.19 -6.43 0.79
N HIS A 67 6.40 -6.23 2.11
CA HIS A 67 5.54 -6.81 3.13
C HIS A 67 4.74 -5.75 3.89
N ALA A 68 3.51 -6.08 4.20
CA ALA A 68 2.61 -5.28 5.02
C ALA A 68 1.69 -6.18 5.85
N VAL A 69 1.18 -5.64 6.96
CA VAL A 69 0.26 -6.35 7.84
C VAL A 69 -0.89 -5.43 8.24
N LEU A 70 -2.11 -5.86 7.95
CA LEU A 70 -3.33 -5.20 8.43
C LEU A 70 -3.72 -5.80 9.78
N VAL A 71 -3.94 -4.96 10.78
CA VAL A 71 -4.28 -5.33 12.16
C VAL A 71 -5.57 -4.64 12.58
N HIS A 72 -6.47 -5.39 13.19
CA HIS A 72 -7.65 -4.83 13.87
C HIS A 72 -7.31 -4.61 15.36
N LEU A 73 -7.35 -3.36 15.82
CA LEU A 73 -6.87 -2.96 17.15
C LEU A 73 -7.68 -3.58 18.33
N GLU A 74 -8.97 -3.87 18.13
CA GLU A 74 -9.84 -4.31 19.22
C GLU A 74 -9.77 -5.83 19.45
N ASN A 75 -9.62 -6.63 18.40
CA ASN A 75 -9.60 -8.09 18.50
C ASN A 75 -8.27 -8.71 18.14
N ALA A 76 -7.27 -7.88 17.78
CA ALA A 76 -5.93 -8.29 17.36
C ALA A 76 -5.91 -9.28 16.18
N SER A 77 -6.95 -9.29 15.34
CA SER A 77 -6.93 -10.07 14.10
C SER A 77 -5.92 -9.47 13.12
N VAL A 78 -5.26 -10.34 12.36
CA VAL A 78 -4.13 -10.01 11.50
C VAL A 78 -4.35 -10.55 10.10
N ARG A 79 -3.97 -9.76 9.11
CA ARG A 79 -3.89 -10.18 7.70
C ARG A 79 -2.57 -9.76 7.11
N GLU A 80 -1.80 -10.74 6.68
CA GLU A 80 -0.56 -10.54 5.94
C GLU A 80 -0.88 -10.12 4.50
N MET A 81 -0.10 -9.18 3.99
CA MET A 81 -0.20 -8.67 2.62
C MET A 81 1.20 -8.54 2.04
N CYS A 82 1.31 -8.76 0.75
CA CYS A 82 2.56 -8.55 0.03
C CYS A 82 2.29 -7.86 -1.31
N ARG A 83 3.32 -7.22 -1.82
CA ARG A 83 3.38 -6.71 -3.19
C ARG A 83 4.55 -7.32 -3.91
N GLU A 84 4.53 -7.23 -5.23
CA GLU A 84 5.65 -7.57 -6.09
C GLU A 84 6.92 -6.79 -5.72
N ASP A 85 8.10 -7.43 -5.87
CA ASP A 85 9.40 -6.83 -5.52
C ASP A 85 9.93 -5.85 -6.58
N TYR A 86 9.31 -5.80 -7.77
CA TYR A 86 9.79 -4.97 -8.85
C TYR A 86 9.85 -3.49 -8.48
N HIS A 87 11.06 -2.93 -8.34
CA HIS A 87 11.33 -1.57 -7.87
C HIS A 87 10.71 -1.20 -6.50
N ALA A 88 10.41 -2.17 -5.67
CA ALA A 88 9.85 -1.94 -4.34
C ALA A 88 10.76 -1.09 -3.44
N ASN A 89 12.08 -1.16 -3.65
CA ASN A 89 13.09 -0.41 -2.88
C ASN A 89 13.11 1.10 -3.16
N VAL A 90 12.47 1.58 -4.23
CA VAL A 90 12.40 3.00 -4.61
C VAL A 90 10.99 3.60 -4.56
N SER A 91 9.97 2.75 -4.45
CA SER A 91 8.56 3.17 -4.32
C SER A 91 8.03 2.87 -2.92
N SER A 92 7.33 3.82 -2.29
CA SER A 92 6.65 3.54 -1.03
C SER A 92 5.53 2.53 -1.25
N TYR A 93 5.38 1.56 -0.33
CA TYR A 93 4.22 0.67 -0.32
C TYR A 93 2.94 1.48 -0.26
N SER A 94 2.09 1.37 -1.27
CA SER A 94 0.87 2.15 -1.39
C SER A 94 -0.22 1.57 -0.52
N VAL A 95 -0.75 2.38 0.41
CA VAL A 95 -1.88 2.03 1.27
C VAL A 95 -2.78 3.24 1.44
N GLY A 96 -4.08 3.02 1.35
CA GLY A 96 -5.12 4.01 1.65
C GLY A 96 -6.37 3.33 2.19
N PHE A 97 -7.03 3.94 3.18
CA PHE A 97 -8.32 3.48 3.66
C PHE A 97 -9.45 4.33 3.09
N LEU A 98 -10.59 3.71 2.82
CA LEU A 98 -11.82 4.39 2.48
C LEU A 98 -13.04 3.71 3.11
N GLU A 99 -14.09 4.49 3.32
CA GLU A 99 -15.38 3.97 3.77
C GLU A 99 -16.37 3.94 2.62
N ARG A 100 -17.03 2.80 2.42
CA ARG A 100 -18.09 2.67 1.43
C ARG A 100 -19.22 1.80 1.95
N ASN A 101 -20.43 2.34 1.97
CA ASN A 101 -21.63 1.63 2.46
C ASN A 101 -21.48 1.01 3.87
N GLY A 102 -20.80 1.73 4.78
CA GLY A 102 -20.53 1.27 6.14
C GLY A 102 -19.48 0.14 6.24
N ARG A 103 -18.71 -0.10 5.19
CA ARG A 103 -17.59 -1.06 5.15
C ARG A 103 -16.28 -0.30 5.05
N THR A 104 -15.31 -0.68 5.86
CA THR A 104 -13.94 -0.21 5.71
C THR A 104 -13.24 -1.01 4.62
N LEU A 105 -12.76 -0.32 3.60
CA LEU A 105 -12.01 -0.89 2.50
C LEU A 105 -10.56 -0.41 2.55
N LEU A 106 -9.65 -1.25 2.11
CA LEU A 106 -8.23 -0.96 2.00
C LEU A 106 -7.81 -0.97 0.54
N ILE A 107 -7.31 0.16 0.04
CA ILE A 107 -6.57 0.22 -1.21
C ILE A 107 -5.13 -0.18 -0.88
N HIS A 108 -4.58 -1.16 -1.57
CA HIS A 108 -3.20 -1.55 -1.38
C HIS A 108 -2.54 -1.97 -2.69
N GLN A 109 -1.23 -1.81 -2.75
CA GLN A 109 -0.44 -2.21 -3.91
C GLN A 109 -0.22 -3.72 -3.90
N THR A 110 -0.48 -4.38 -5.04
CA THR A 110 -0.19 -5.81 -5.26
C THR A 110 0.93 -6.01 -6.25
N GLU A 111 1.00 -5.17 -7.28
CA GLU A 111 2.08 -5.12 -8.26
C GLU A 111 2.61 -3.67 -8.37
N TRP A 112 3.73 -3.47 -9.05
CA TRP A 112 4.34 -2.14 -9.19
C TRP A 112 3.39 -1.11 -9.82
N ASN A 113 2.53 -1.54 -10.75
CA ASN A 113 1.58 -0.74 -11.49
C ASN A 113 0.11 -1.07 -11.16
N ARG A 114 -0.14 -1.82 -10.06
CA ARG A 114 -1.48 -2.26 -9.70
C ARG A 114 -1.83 -1.92 -8.26
N LEU A 115 -3.01 -1.35 -8.10
CA LEU A 115 -3.69 -1.16 -6.82
C LEU A 115 -4.95 -2.00 -6.80
N ASP A 116 -5.14 -2.76 -5.73
CA ASP A 116 -6.36 -3.50 -5.48
C ASP A 116 -7.11 -2.93 -4.28
N ILE A 117 -8.43 -3.08 -4.29
CA ILE A 117 -9.31 -2.70 -3.19
C ILE A 117 -9.77 -3.98 -2.49
N MET A 118 -9.55 -4.04 -1.19
CA MET A 118 -9.89 -5.19 -0.37
C MET A 118 -10.84 -4.78 0.75
N ASP A 119 -11.83 -5.61 1.06
CA ASP A 119 -12.61 -5.48 2.28
C ASP A 119 -11.74 -5.80 3.50
N ALA A 120 -11.62 -4.86 4.45
CA ALA A 120 -10.73 -5.00 5.59
C ALA A 120 -11.13 -6.16 6.50
N ILE A 121 -12.43 -6.46 6.63
CA ILE A 121 -12.97 -7.52 7.51
C ILE A 121 -12.78 -8.89 6.84
N THR A 122 -13.31 -9.06 5.63
CA THR A 122 -13.35 -10.38 4.97
C THR A 122 -12.04 -10.72 4.28
N GLY A 123 -11.31 -9.71 3.80
CA GLY A 123 -10.13 -9.85 2.94
C GLY A 123 -10.46 -10.18 1.50
N GLU A 124 -11.73 -10.05 1.12
CA GLU A 124 -12.16 -10.22 -0.25
C GLU A 124 -11.60 -9.10 -1.12
N CYS A 125 -10.93 -9.46 -2.22
CA CYS A 125 -10.51 -8.50 -3.24
C CYS A 125 -11.75 -8.09 -4.05
N LEU A 126 -12.03 -6.80 -4.08
CA LEU A 126 -13.18 -6.22 -4.78
C LEU A 126 -12.82 -5.70 -6.17
N THR A 127 -11.53 -5.61 -6.49
CA THR A 127 -11.03 -5.19 -7.79
C THR A 127 -10.95 -6.39 -8.71
N ALA A 128 -11.92 -6.53 -9.62
CA ALA A 128 -12.03 -7.69 -10.49
C ALA A 128 -11.40 -7.50 -11.88
N ARG A 129 -10.72 -6.37 -12.13
CA ARG A 129 -10.16 -6.10 -13.46
C ARG A 129 -8.90 -6.92 -13.73
N GLU A 130 -8.84 -7.51 -14.91
CA GLU A 130 -7.61 -8.06 -15.45
C GLU A 130 -6.71 -6.91 -15.94
N ILE A 131 -5.45 -6.94 -15.56
CA ILE A 131 -4.39 -6.13 -16.17
C ILE A 131 -3.63 -7.07 -17.07
N ASP A 132 -3.56 -6.75 -18.36
CA ASP A 132 -2.92 -7.60 -19.35
C ASP A 132 -2.07 -6.75 -20.31
N ARG A 133 -0.89 -7.26 -20.62
CA ARG A 133 0.02 -6.71 -21.61
C ARG A 133 0.56 -7.86 -22.46
N ILE A 134 -0.09 -8.08 -23.59
CA ILE A 134 0.23 -9.19 -24.49
C ILE A 134 1.17 -8.69 -25.57
N GLU A 135 2.35 -9.30 -25.66
CA GLU A 135 3.27 -9.04 -26.76
C GLU A 135 2.72 -9.62 -28.07
N LYS A 136 2.40 -8.77 -29.03
CA LYS A 136 1.88 -9.15 -30.35
C LYS A 136 3.01 -9.36 -31.35
N GLU A 137 4.01 -8.51 -31.29
CA GLU A 137 5.19 -8.61 -32.14
C GLU A 137 6.43 -8.43 -31.27
N PRO A 138 7.38 -9.38 -31.27
CA PRO A 138 8.61 -9.26 -30.50
C PRO A 138 9.50 -8.15 -31.05
N GLY A 139 10.22 -7.48 -30.15
CA GLY A 139 11.26 -6.55 -30.55
C GLY A 139 12.35 -7.26 -31.34
N HIS A 140 12.94 -6.56 -32.32
CA HIS A 140 14.01 -7.11 -33.16
C HIS A 140 14.96 -6.00 -33.61
N TRP A 141 16.16 -6.40 -34.06
CA TRP A 141 17.08 -5.49 -34.72
C TRP A 141 16.71 -5.36 -36.21
N GLY A 142 16.49 -4.12 -36.65
CA GLY A 142 16.23 -3.82 -38.06
C GLY A 142 17.49 -3.92 -38.90
N GLU A 143 17.34 -3.82 -40.24
CA GLU A 143 18.46 -3.92 -41.20
C GLU A 143 19.53 -2.82 -41.03
N ASP A 144 19.15 -1.67 -40.45
CA ASP A 144 20.03 -0.52 -40.19
C ASP A 144 20.64 -0.52 -38.79
N ASP A 145 20.73 -1.65 -38.12
CA ASP A 145 21.16 -1.79 -36.71
C ASP A 145 20.33 -0.92 -35.72
N GLU A 146 19.11 -0.55 -36.08
CA GLU A 146 18.17 0.13 -35.20
C GLU A 146 17.27 -0.87 -34.46
N TRP A 147 17.10 -0.68 -33.15
CA TRP A 147 16.20 -1.53 -32.35
C TRP A 147 14.75 -1.14 -32.61
N VAL A 148 13.98 -2.06 -33.15
CA VAL A 148 12.52 -1.97 -33.28
C VAL A 148 11.89 -2.51 -32.01
N SER A 149 11.18 -1.66 -31.27
CA SER A 149 10.53 -2.04 -30.03
C SER A 149 9.38 -3.01 -30.24
N PRO A 150 9.12 -3.94 -29.31
CA PRO A 150 8.00 -4.85 -29.39
C PRO A 150 6.65 -4.10 -29.40
N ILE A 151 5.68 -4.68 -30.10
CA ILE A 151 4.29 -4.16 -30.12
C ILE A 151 3.48 -4.93 -29.08
N TYR A 152 2.82 -4.19 -28.19
CA TYR A 152 1.95 -4.75 -27.15
C TYR A 152 0.50 -4.39 -27.39
N GLU A 153 -0.39 -5.33 -27.06
CA GLU A 153 -1.80 -5.04 -26.78
C GLU A 153 -1.97 -4.92 -25.26
N GLU A 154 -2.45 -3.77 -24.82
CA GLU A 154 -2.58 -3.45 -23.39
C GLU A 154 -4.06 -3.32 -23.01
N LYS A 155 -4.47 -4.03 -21.96
CA LYS A 155 -5.81 -3.95 -21.38
C LYS A 155 -5.68 -3.53 -19.92
N ASN A 156 -6.25 -2.39 -19.55
CA ASN A 156 -6.18 -1.82 -18.20
C ASN A 156 -4.75 -1.64 -17.68
N TYR A 157 -3.75 -1.67 -18.57
CA TYR A 157 -2.35 -1.51 -18.21
C TYR A 157 -2.01 -0.04 -18.05
N ILE A 158 -1.23 0.28 -17.05
CA ILE A 158 -0.69 1.60 -16.80
C ILE A 158 0.82 1.46 -16.55
N ASP A 159 1.65 2.18 -17.30
CA ASP A 159 3.09 2.23 -17.08
C ASP A 159 3.44 3.29 -16.02
N TYR A 160 3.10 2.97 -14.77
CA TYR A 160 3.17 3.90 -13.66
C TYR A 160 3.47 3.17 -12.35
N PHE A 161 4.51 3.59 -11.67
CA PHE A 161 4.88 3.07 -10.35
C PHE A 161 4.07 3.76 -9.27
N HIS A 162 3.12 3.05 -8.70
CA HIS A 162 2.36 3.56 -7.56
C HIS A 162 3.25 3.78 -6.34
N SER A 163 2.91 4.81 -5.54
CA SER A 163 3.60 5.10 -4.28
C SER A 163 2.59 5.64 -3.26
N LEU A 164 2.86 6.77 -2.58
CA LEU A 164 1.98 7.28 -1.54
C LEU A 164 0.57 7.58 -2.05
N LEU A 165 -0.44 7.09 -1.34
CA LEU A 165 -1.84 7.37 -1.62
C LEU A 165 -2.39 8.46 -0.70
N HIS A 166 -3.29 9.28 -1.24
CA HIS A 166 -4.10 10.24 -0.51
C HIS A 166 -5.55 10.05 -0.91
N VAL A 167 -6.36 9.53 0.00
CA VAL A 167 -7.79 9.29 -0.22
C VAL A 167 -8.58 10.54 0.14
N SER A 168 -9.54 10.91 -0.70
CA SER A 168 -10.45 12.03 -0.44
C SER A 168 -11.32 11.76 0.81
N PRO A 169 -11.74 12.78 1.56
CA PRO A 169 -12.53 12.60 2.79
C PRO A 169 -13.83 11.82 2.59
N ASN A 170 -14.43 11.88 1.40
CA ASN A 170 -15.65 11.15 1.05
C ASN A 170 -15.38 9.77 0.43
N GLY A 171 -14.12 9.38 0.26
CA GLY A 171 -13.72 8.09 -0.31
C GLY A 171 -13.99 7.92 -1.81
N GLU A 172 -14.45 8.96 -2.52
CA GLU A 172 -14.79 8.87 -3.95
C GLU A 172 -13.56 8.88 -4.87
N TYR A 173 -12.50 9.53 -4.42
CA TYR A 173 -11.25 9.67 -5.18
C TYR A 173 -10.05 9.33 -4.34
N PHE A 174 -8.98 8.93 -5.00
CA PHE A 174 -7.66 8.90 -4.39
C PHE A 174 -6.60 9.37 -5.37
N LEU A 175 -5.57 10.00 -4.83
CA LEU A 175 -4.38 10.40 -5.56
C LEU A 175 -3.29 9.37 -5.31
N SER A 176 -2.62 8.93 -6.36
CA SER A 176 -1.37 8.19 -6.27
C SER A 176 -0.23 9.13 -6.64
N ASN A 177 0.70 9.33 -5.71
CA ASN A 177 1.92 10.10 -5.94
C ASN A 177 3.03 9.11 -6.26
N GLY A 178 3.23 8.84 -7.53
CA GLY A 178 4.17 7.86 -8.05
C GLY A 178 5.11 8.42 -9.09
N TRP A 179 5.59 7.60 -10.01
CA TRP A 179 6.53 7.98 -11.04
C TRP A 179 6.43 7.09 -12.28
N ILE A 180 6.98 7.56 -13.39
CA ILE A 180 7.14 6.84 -14.65
C ILE A 180 8.63 6.63 -14.97
N TRP A 181 8.96 5.76 -15.91
CA TRP A 181 10.33 5.33 -16.24
C TRP A 181 11.38 6.44 -16.47
N THR A 182 10.98 7.64 -16.81
CA THR A 182 11.89 8.78 -17.02
C THR A 182 12.25 9.53 -15.73
N PRO A 183 12.33 8.91 -14.57
CA PRO A 183 12.16 9.26 -13.15
C PRO A 183 11.46 10.62 -12.91
N ILE A 184 10.39 10.86 -13.66
CA ILE A 184 9.53 12.02 -13.45
C ILE A 184 8.44 11.63 -12.47
N GLY A 185 8.39 12.31 -11.32
CA GLY A 185 7.29 12.20 -10.37
C GLY A 185 5.99 12.66 -11.02
N GLN A 186 4.95 11.88 -10.88
CA GLN A 186 3.62 12.16 -11.41
C GLN A 186 2.55 11.90 -10.35
N ILE A 187 1.49 12.70 -10.35
CA ILE A 187 0.31 12.47 -9.52
C ILE A 187 -0.84 12.12 -10.44
N ILE A 188 -1.45 10.96 -10.20
CA ILE A 188 -2.65 10.52 -10.92
C ILE A 188 -3.82 10.46 -9.94
N CYS A 189 -4.98 10.96 -10.38
CA CYS A 189 -6.24 10.89 -9.65
C CYS A 189 -7.07 9.74 -10.21
N PHE A 190 -7.54 8.87 -9.34
CA PHE A 190 -8.42 7.75 -9.66
C PHE A 190 -9.76 7.93 -8.97
N ARG A 191 -10.82 7.45 -9.59
CA ARG A 191 -12.08 7.20 -8.88
C ARG A 191 -11.99 5.86 -8.17
N SER A 192 -12.55 5.77 -7.00
CA SER A 192 -12.46 4.54 -6.19
C SER A 192 -13.46 3.45 -6.63
N ASP A 193 -14.35 3.73 -7.57
CA ASP A 193 -15.33 2.81 -8.14
C ASP A 193 -14.99 2.37 -9.60
N ASP A 194 -13.90 2.90 -10.16
CA ASP A 194 -13.31 2.47 -11.44
C ASP A 194 -12.23 1.38 -11.20
#